data_a5caf044d35f10f1dea3233afeda0f27
#
_entry.id   a5caf044d35f10f1dea3233afeda0f27
#
_cell.length_a   1.000
_cell.length_b   1.000
_cell.length_c   1.000
_cell.angle_alpha   90.00
_cell.angle_beta   90.00
_cell.angle_gamma   90.00
#
_symmetry.space_group_name_H-M   'P 1'
#
loop_
_entity.id
_entity.type
_entity.pdbx_description
1 polymer ?
#
loop_
_entity_poly.entity_id
_entity_poly.type
_entity_poly.pdbx_seq_one_letter_code
_entity_poly.pdbx_strand_id
1 'polypeptide(L)'
;MSSASLEFSRILFESREYYEALTLRERILREPLGLNLTPEDLDGESQQHHFGVYDRSMNCLIACCVVDPMDQKRLKIRQTCVSSSYRRKGVGMFLMRQTELRCRDLGGTELMLHARVSVSDFYRKLGYTDFGDPFIEVSVPHILMKKYLPNIENSDAR
;
A
#
# COMPACT_ATOMS: atom_id res chain seq x y z
N MET A 1 18.79 4.73 -11.46
CA MET A 1 17.75 3.75 -11.81
C MET A 1 16.74 4.41 -12.73
N SER A 2 16.48 3.81 -13.87
CA SER A 2 15.51 4.33 -14.83
C SER A 2 14.10 3.92 -14.43
N SER A 3 13.12 4.83 -14.52
CA SER A 3 11.70 4.53 -14.31
C SER A 3 11.18 3.45 -15.29
N ALA A 4 11.86 3.26 -16.43
CA ALA A 4 11.48 2.24 -17.43
C ALA A 4 11.67 0.80 -16.94
N SER A 5 12.47 0.56 -15.89
CA SER A 5 12.67 -0.78 -15.32
C SER A 5 11.64 -1.11 -14.23
N LEU A 6 10.85 -0.13 -13.78
CA LEU A 6 9.83 -0.37 -12.76
C LEU A 6 8.52 -0.83 -13.40
N GLU A 7 7.94 -1.86 -12.83
CA GLU A 7 6.67 -2.40 -13.30
C GLU A 7 5.72 -2.61 -12.13
N PHE A 8 4.55 -1.99 -12.21
CA PHE A 8 3.46 -2.20 -11.26
C PHE A 8 2.61 -3.38 -11.75
N SER A 9 2.26 -4.29 -10.84
CA SER A 9 1.39 -5.38 -11.20
C SER A 9 0.55 -5.86 -10.02
N ARG A 10 -0.56 -6.52 -10.37
CA ARG A 10 -1.36 -7.25 -9.41
C ARG A 10 -0.61 -8.52 -8.99
N ILE A 11 -0.69 -8.85 -7.72
CA ILE A 11 -0.14 -10.07 -7.15
C ILE A 11 -1.29 -11.02 -6.83
N LEU A 12 -1.24 -12.24 -7.35
CA LEU A 12 -2.25 -13.24 -7.06
C LEU A 12 -1.98 -13.88 -5.70
N PHE A 13 -3.05 -14.09 -4.92
CA PHE A 13 -2.94 -14.71 -3.60
C PHE A 13 -2.31 -16.12 -3.72
N GLU A 14 -1.39 -16.43 -2.82
CA GLU A 14 -0.63 -17.69 -2.77
C GLU A 14 0.25 -17.96 -3.99
N SER A 15 0.46 -16.97 -4.86
CA SER A 15 1.44 -17.07 -5.94
C SER A 15 2.86 -16.94 -5.37
N ARG A 16 3.86 -17.22 -6.21
CA ARG A 16 5.27 -16.99 -5.87
C ARG A 16 5.49 -15.53 -5.44
N GLU A 17 4.91 -14.60 -6.19
CA GLU A 17 5.01 -13.16 -5.94
C GLU A 17 4.37 -12.76 -4.61
N TYR A 18 3.30 -13.44 -4.21
CA TYR A 18 2.69 -13.24 -2.90
C TYR A 18 3.66 -13.59 -1.78
N TYR A 19 4.38 -14.70 -1.89
CA TYR A 19 5.35 -15.09 -0.87
C TYR A 19 6.57 -14.16 -0.86
N GLU A 20 6.98 -13.63 -2.00
CA GLU A 20 7.99 -12.57 -2.06
C GLU A 20 7.50 -11.32 -1.32
N ALA A 21 6.23 -10.97 -1.49
CA ALA A 21 5.62 -9.83 -0.78
C ALA A 21 5.59 -10.06 0.74
N LEU A 22 5.25 -11.26 1.19
CA LEU A 22 5.29 -11.59 2.62
C LEU A 22 6.70 -11.42 3.20
N THR A 23 7.71 -11.88 2.48
CA THR A 23 9.12 -11.74 2.91
C THR A 23 9.50 -10.26 3.01
N LEU A 24 9.12 -9.45 2.03
CA LEU A 24 9.39 -8.02 2.04
C LEU A 24 8.67 -7.32 3.20
N ARG A 25 7.39 -7.63 3.39
CA ARG A 25 6.58 -7.06 4.47
C ARG A 25 7.18 -7.37 5.84
N GLU A 26 7.59 -8.62 6.07
CA GLU A 26 8.20 -9.01 7.34
C GLU A 26 9.50 -8.26 7.59
N ARG A 27 10.37 -8.20 6.56
CA ARG A 27 11.66 -7.52 6.66
C ARG A 27 11.52 -6.03 6.94
N ILE A 28 10.57 -5.35 6.31
CA ILE A 28 10.44 -3.90 6.40
C ILE A 28 9.52 -3.47 7.55
N LEU A 29 8.42 -4.19 7.79
CA LEU A 29 7.37 -3.75 8.69
C LEU A 29 7.40 -4.41 10.07
N ARG A 30 8.09 -5.53 10.23
CA ARG A 30 8.07 -6.30 11.47
C ARG A 30 9.45 -6.49 12.10
N GLU A 31 10.43 -6.97 11.34
CA GLU A 31 11.79 -7.22 11.87
C GLU A 31 12.40 -6.00 12.57
N PRO A 32 12.28 -4.76 12.05
CA PRO A 32 12.82 -3.59 12.74
C PRO A 32 12.18 -3.34 14.11
N LEU A 33 11.00 -3.91 14.37
CA LEU A 33 10.29 -3.81 15.65
C LEU A 33 10.55 -5.03 16.53
N GLY A 34 11.38 -5.99 16.10
CA GLY A 34 11.59 -7.24 16.80
C GLY A 34 10.40 -8.19 16.70
N LEU A 35 9.58 -8.04 15.68
CA LEU A 35 8.35 -8.80 15.47
C LEU A 35 8.40 -9.62 14.19
N ASN A 36 7.46 -10.55 14.04
CA ASN A 36 7.23 -11.30 12.80
C ASN A 36 5.79 -11.05 12.32
N LEU A 37 5.51 -11.36 11.06
CA LEU A 37 4.14 -11.44 10.57
C LEU A 37 3.44 -12.60 11.28
N THR A 38 2.23 -12.37 11.76
CA THR A 38 1.43 -13.37 12.44
C THR A 38 0.27 -13.83 11.57
N PRO A 39 -0.39 -14.97 11.88
CA PRO A 39 -1.61 -15.35 11.18
C PRO A 39 -2.68 -14.28 11.20
N GLU A 40 -2.80 -13.50 12.28
CA GLU A 40 -3.75 -12.39 12.38
C GLU A 40 -3.43 -11.28 11.38
N ASP A 41 -2.15 -11.01 11.11
CA ASP A 41 -1.73 -10.05 10.09
C ASP A 41 -2.21 -10.44 8.69
N LEU A 42 -2.35 -11.75 8.44
CA LEU A 42 -2.69 -12.32 7.14
C LEU A 42 -4.16 -12.69 7.00
N ASP A 43 -4.94 -12.49 8.06
CA ASP A 43 -6.35 -12.87 8.08
C ASP A 43 -7.13 -12.12 6.99
N GLY A 44 -7.93 -12.87 6.24
CA GLY A 44 -8.75 -12.32 5.16
C GLY A 44 -8.02 -11.98 3.86
N GLU A 45 -6.70 -12.21 3.78
CA GLU A 45 -5.92 -11.79 2.60
C GLU A 45 -6.30 -12.52 1.31
N SER A 46 -6.93 -13.69 1.40
CA SER A 46 -7.47 -14.39 0.22
C SER A 46 -8.59 -13.59 -0.47
N GLN A 47 -9.27 -12.70 0.26
CA GLN A 47 -10.36 -11.85 -0.23
C GLN A 47 -9.92 -10.42 -0.50
N GLN A 48 -8.64 -10.13 -0.38
CA GLN A 48 -8.08 -8.80 -0.55
C GLN A 48 -7.31 -8.71 -1.86
N HIS A 49 -7.02 -7.48 -2.28
CA HIS A 49 -6.26 -7.23 -3.51
C HIS A 49 -4.82 -6.92 -3.15
N HIS A 50 -3.88 -7.53 -3.88
CA HIS A 50 -2.45 -7.40 -3.61
C HIS A 50 -1.77 -6.77 -4.83
N PHE A 51 -0.92 -5.77 -4.58
CA PHE A 51 -0.20 -5.06 -5.63
C PHE A 51 1.27 -4.93 -5.29
N GLY A 52 2.10 -4.86 -6.30
CA GLY A 52 3.53 -4.71 -6.11
C GLY A 52 4.22 -3.95 -7.23
N VAL A 53 5.43 -3.53 -6.94
CA VAL A 53 6.33 -2.92 -7.91
C VAL A 53 7.55 -3.82 -8.04
N TYR A 54 7.89 -4.16 -9.28
CA TYR A 54 9.07 -4.93 -9.62
C TYR A 54 10.13 -4.03 -10.25
N ASP A 55 11.36 -4.27 -9.89
CA ASP A 55 12.50 -3.78 -10.67
C ASP A 55 12.89 -4.89 -11.65
N ARG A 56 12.54 -4.72 -12.91
CA ARG A 56 12.80 -5.73 -13.93
C ARG A 56 14.28 -5.90 -14.26
N SER A 57 15.10 -4.87 -14.04
CA SER A 57 16.54 -4.99 -14.23
C SER A 57 17.18 -5.92 -13.21
N MET A 58 16.61 -5.99 -11.99
CA MET A 58 17.09 -6.87 -10.90
C MET A 58 16.18 -8.09 -10.71
N ASN A 59 15.06 -8.15 -11.44
CA ASN A 59 14.06 -9.20 -11.38
C ASN A 59 13.60 -9.49 -9.93
N CYS A 60 13.30 -8.44 -9.19
CA CYS A 60 12.86 -8.56 -7.80
C CYS A 60 11.71 -7.63 -7.45
N LEU A 61 10.89 -8.06 -6.49
CA LEU A 61 9.82 -7.25 -5.90
C LEU A 61 10.46 -6.25 -4.93
N ILE A 62 10.18 -4.95 -5.14
CA ILE A 62 10.82 -3.89 -4.35
C ILE A 62 9.82 -3.08 -3.51
N ALA A 63 8.52 -3.23 -3.76
CA ALA A 63 7.48 -2.58 -2.98
C ALA A 63 6.17 -3.34 -3.12
N CYS A 64 5.32 -3.26 -2.11
CA CYS A 64 4.01 -3.89 -2.18
C CYS A 64 3.02 -3.23 -1.21
N CYS A 65 1.74 -3.48 -1.43
CA CYS A 65 0.67 -3.12 -0.53
C CYS A 65 -0.52 -4.07 -0.70
N VAL A 66 -1.45 -3.99 0.24
CA VAL A 66 -2.68 -4.79 0.23
C VAL A 66 -3.85 -3.82 0.29
N VAL A 67 -4.89 -4.10 -0.48
CA VAL A 67 -6.13 -3.32 -0.49
C VAL A 67 -7.25 -4.21 0.04
N ASP A 68 -7.85 -3.79 1.15
CA ASP A 68 -8.94 -4.50 1.81
C ASP A 68 -10.26 -3.76 1.55
N PRO A 69 -11.21 -4.35 0.79
CA PRO A 69 -12.52 -3.73 0.61
C PRO A 69 -13.29 -3.73 1.93
N MET A 70 -13.59 -2.55 2.46
CA MET A 70 -14.37 -2.39 3.69
C MET A 70 -15.86 -2.49 3.40
N ASP A 71 -16.27 -1.92 2.27
CA ASP A 71 -17.60 -2.05 1.69
C ASP A 71 -17.49 -1.79 0.17
N GLN A 72 -18.62 -1.51 -0.51
CA GLN A 72 -18.63 -1.34 -1.96
C GLN A 72 -17.86 -0.09 -2.45
N LYS A 73 -17.65 0.90 -1.57
CA LYS A 73 -17.03 2.18 -1.95
C LYS A 73 -15.80 2.53 -1.16
N ARG A 74 -15.61 1.97 0.03
CA ARG A 74 -14.48 2.27 0.90
C ARG A 74 -13.47 1.14 0.87
N LEU A 75 -12.22 1.50 0.61
CA LEU A 75 -11.11 0.56 0.54
C LEU A 75 -10.03 0.98 1.52
N LYS A 76 -9.49 0.02 2.27
CA LYS A 76 -8.38 0.25 3.19
C LYS A 76 -7.09 -0.23 2.56
N ILE A 77 -6.10 0.66 2.46
CA ILE A 77 -4.75 0.29 2.02
C ILE A 77 -3.95 -0.07 3.26
N ARG A 78 -3.32 -1.24 3.23
CA ARG A 78 -2.60 -1.76 4.38
C ARG A 78 -1.29 -2.41 3.93
N GLN A 79 -0.37 -2.58 4.90
CA GLN A 79 0.90 -3.28 4.67
C GLN A 79 1.73 -2.70 3.51
N THR A 80 1.73 -1.37 3.39
CA THR A 80 2.52 -0.67 2.38
C THR A 80 3.98 -0.63 2.79
N CYS A 81 4.86 -1.10 1.93
CA CYS A 81 6.30 -1.08 2.23
C CYS A 81 7.13 -0.97 0.96
N VAL A 82 8.33 -0.42 1.12
CA VAL A 82 9.33 -0.27 0.05
C VAL A 82 10.65 -0.83 0.58
N SER A 83 11.33 -1.62 -0.24
CA SER A 83 12.66 -2.16 0.08
C SER A 83 13.61 -1.02 0.43
N SER A 84 14.44 -1.22 1.47
CA SER A 84 15.30 -0.16 2.00
C SER A 84 16.26 0.43 0.96
N SER A 85 16.76 -0.36 0.02
CA SER A 85 17.65 0.12 -1.04
C SER A 85 16.93 0.96 -2.10
N TYR A 86 15.61 1.00 -2.07
CA TYR A 86 14.81 1.77 -3.03
C TYR A 86 14.08 2.96 -2.40
N ARG A 87 14.37 3.27 -1.15
CA ARG A 87 13.78 4.44 -0.47
C ARG A 87 14.29 5.74 -1.10
N ARG A 88 13.45 6.79 -1.05
CA ARG A 88 13.75 8.13 -1.59
C ARG A 88 14.00 8.14 -3.09
N LYS A 89 13.49 7.15 -3.82
CA LYS A 89 13.62 7.05 -5.29
C LYS A 89 12.27 7.12 -6.00
N GLY A 90 11.21 7.53 -5.29
CA GLY A 90 9.88 7.68 -5.86
C GLY A 90 9.09 6.39 -6.00
N VAL A 91 9.61 5.26 -5.53
CA VAL A 91 8.95 3.95 -5.66
C VAL A 91 7.64 3.91 -4.88
N GLY A 92 7.64 4.41 -3.64
CA GLY A 92 6.41 4.45 -2.82
C GLY A 92 5.32 5.32 -3.43
N MET A 93 5.70 6.45 -4.00
CA MET A 93 4.78 7.34 -4.71
C MET A 93 4.19 6.63 -5.94
N PHE A 94 5.03 5.96 -6.71
CA PHE A 94 4.61 5.19 -7.89
C PHE A 94 3.63 4.07 -7.48
N LEU A 95 3.98 3.29 -6.46
CA LEU A 95 3.11 2.23 -5.93
C LEU A 95 1.74 2.79 -5.55
N MET A 96 1.72 3.85 -4.76
CA MET A 96 0.46 4.42 -4.25
C MET A 96 -0.40 4.99 -5.36
N ARG A 97 0.19 5.72 -6.31
CA ARG A 97 -0.56 6.30 -7.43
C ARG A 97 -1.18 5.21 -8.32
N GLN A 98 -0.43 4.16 -8.61
CA GLN A 98 -0.94 3.04 -9.40
C GLN A 98 -2.01 2.25 -8.63
N THR A 99 -1.81 2.06 -7.33
CA THR A 99 -2.80 1.39 -6.48
C THR A 99 -4.11 2.19 -6.43
N GLU A 100 -4.03 3.52 -6.33
CA GLU A 100 -5.22 4.38 -6.33
C GLU A 100 -6.03 4.26 -7.63
N LEU A 101 -5.33 4.15 -8.77
CA LEU A 101 -6.01 3.92 -10.05
C LEU A 101 -6.75 2.58 -10.04
N ARG A 102 -6.14 1.54 -9.49
CA ARG A 102 -6.80 0.23 -9.36
C ARG A 102 -7.99 0.28 -8.41
N CYS A 103 -7.87 1.01 -7.31
CA CYS A 103 -8.98 1.20 -6.37
C CYS A 103 -10.16 1.89 -7.06
N ARG A 104 -9.88 2.83 -7.92
CA ARG A 104 -10.90 3.52 -8.72
C ARG A 104 -11.59 2.54 -9.68
N ASP A 105 -10.82 1.67 -10.34
CA ASP A 105 -11.36 0.64 -11.23
C ASP A 105 -12.25 -0.36 -10.48
N LEU A 106 -11.98 -0.57 -9.19
CA LEU A 106 -12.80 -1.42 -8.31
C LEU A 106 -14.08 -0.72 -7.82
N GLY A 107 -14.30 0.53 -8.21
CA GLY A 107 -15.46 1.30 -7.78
C GLY A 107 -15.25 2.06 -6.47
N GLY A 108 -14.03 2.11 -5.95
CA GLY A 108 -13.70 2.81 -4.71
C GLY A 108 -13.84 4.32 -4.87
N THR A 109 -14.46 4.97 -3.89
CA THR A 109 -14.58 6.43 -3.83
C THR A 109 -13.89 7.01 -2.61
N GLU A 110 -13.59 6.19 -1.60
CA GLU A 110 -12.89 6.61 -0.40
C GLU A 110 -11.79 5.60 -0.05
N LEU A 111 -10.59 6.10 0.14
CA LEU A 111 -9.46 5.32 0.61
C LEU A 111 -9.16 5.69 2.05
N MET A 112 -8.81 4.69 2.85
CA MET A 112 -8.35 4.90 4.21
C MET A 112 -7.12 4.07 4.48
N LEU A 113 -6.30 4.50 5.42
CA LEU A 113 -5.13 3.76 5.87
C LEU A 113 -4.74 4.17 7.28
N HIS A 114 -4.00 3.29 7.95
CA HIS A 114 -3.37 3.58 9.23
C HIS A 114 -1.89 3.87 8.95
N ALA A 115 -1.54 5.16 8.93
CA ALA A 115 -0.17 5.58 8.66
C ALA A 115 0.64 5.59 9.96
N ARG A 116 1.85 5.05 9.94
CA ARG A 116 2.78 5.33 11.03
C ARG A 116 3.00 6.84 11.09
N VAL A 117 2.90 7.42 12.27
CA VAL A 117 3.03 8.87 12.45
C VAL A 117 4.34 9.38 11.84
N SER A 118 5.42 8.60 11.95
CA SER A 118 6.75 8.97 11.43
C SER A 118 6.79 9.13 9.90
N VAL A 119 5.83 8.56 9.15
CA VAL A 119 5.78 8.66 7.69
C VAL A 119 4.50 9.31 7.19
N SER A 120 3.72 9.93 8.06
CA SER A 120 2.43 10.53 7.70
C SER A 120 2.57 11.65 6.67
N ASP A 121 3.68 12.38 6.65
CA ASP A 121 3.91 13.43 5.66
C ASP A 121 3.95 12.89 4.23
N PHE A 122 4.45 11.68 4.05
CA PHE A 122 4.44 11.02 2.74
C PHE A 122 3.01 10.90 2.20
N TYR A 123 2.08 10.48 3.07
CA TYR A 123 0.67 10.34 2.68
C TYR A 123 -0.03 11.68 2.50
N ARG A 124 0.32 12.70 3.29
CA ARG A 124 -0.22 14.05 3.11
C ARG A 124 0.14 14.60 1.73
N LYS A 125 1.35 14.35 1.27
CA LYS A 125 1.78 14.75 -0.09
C LYS A 125 0.97 14.05 -1.19
N LEU A 126 0.42 12.87 -0.89
CA LEU A 126 -0.46 12.14 -1.81
C LEU A 126 -1.91 12.60 -1.74
N GLY A 127 -2.25 13.50 -0.82
CA GLY A 127 -3.60 14.04 -0.68
C GLY A 127 -4.43 13.40 0.44
N TYR A 128 -3.81 12.58 1.30
CA TYR A 128 -4.49 12.03 2.47
C TYR A 128 -4.56 13.06 3.58
N THR A 129 -5.64 13.03 4.36
CA THR A 129 -5.83 13.90 5.52
C THR A 129 -6.00 13.08 6.79
N ASP A 130 -5.54 13.65 7.90
CA ASP A 130 -5.62 13.02 9.23
C ASP A 130 -7.06 13.00 9.74
N PHE A 131 -7.44 11.90 10.42
CA PHE A 131 -8.73 11.76 11.09
C PHE A 131 -8.50 11.21 12.49
N GLY A 132 -8.96 11.95 13.50
CA GLY A 132 -8.85 11.55 14.89
C GLY A 132 -7.45 11.70 15.47
N ASP A 133 -7.26 11.13 16.65
CA ASP A 133 -5.99 11.19 17.38
C ASP A 133 -5.10 10.00 17.06
N PRO A 134 -3.78 10.14 17.23
CA PRO A 134 -2.88 8.99 17.11
C PRO A 134 -3.26 7.85 18.05
N PHE A 135 -3.00 6.63 17.62
CA PHE A 135 -3.23 5.40 18.39
C PHE A 135 -2.04 4.47 18.22
N ILE A 136 -1.94 3.48 19.12
CA ILE A 136 -0.86 2.50 19.06
C ILE A 136 -1.34 1.27 18.28
N GLU A 137 -0.59 0.90 17.25
CA GLU A 137 -0.82 -0.31 16.47
C GLU A 137 0.54 -0.94 16.20
N VAL A 138 0.67 -2.24 16.41
CA VAL A 138 1.94 -2.97 16.26
C VAL A 138 3.07 -2.25 17.02
N SER A 139 2.79 -1.84 18.25
CA SER A 139 3.69 -1.15 19.20
C SER A 139 4.23 0.21 18.77
N VAL A 140 3.72 0.79 17.68
CA VAL A 140 4.15 2.13 17.21
C VAL A 140 2.94 3.05 17.00
N PRO A 141 3.13 4.39 17.13
CA PRO A 141 2.05 5.36 16.90
C PRO A 141 1.63 5.38 15.44
N HIS A 142 0.33 5.33 15.21
CA HIS A 142 -0.32 5.43 13.91
C HIS A 142 -1.38 6.51 13.94
N ILE A 143 -1.79 6.97 12.76
CA ILE A 143 -2.93 7.87 12.60
C ILE A 143 -3.78 7.41 11.42
N LEU A 144 -5.10 7.46 11.58
CA LEU A 144 -6.03 7.18 10.49
C LEU A 144 -5.97 8.33 9.50
N MET A 145 -5.81 7.99 8.21
CA MET A 145 -5.81 8.97 7.14
C MET A 145 -6.76 8.53 6.05
N LYS A 146 -7.36 9.51 5.37
CA LYS A 146 -8.35 9.26 4.30
C LYS A 146 -8.09 10.13 3.10
N LYS A 147 -8.52 9.62 1.95
CA LYS A 147 -8.51 10.35 0.68
C LYS A 147 -9.76 9.98 -0.11
N TYR A 148 -10.44 10.99 -0.63
CA TYR A 148 -11.57 10.76 -1.53
C TYR A 148 -11.08 10.74 -2.96
N LEU A 149 -11.49 9.73 -3.72
CA LEU A 149 -11.14 9.60 -5.14
C LEU A 149 -12.17 10.36 -5.97
N PRO A 150 -11.72 11.17 -6.95
CA PRO A 150 -12.67 11.87 -7.82
C PRO A 150 -13.46 10.87 -8.66
N ASN A 151 -14.75 11.20 -8.89
CA ASN A 151 -15.60 10.38 -9.74
C ASN A 151 -15.14 10.52 -11.19
N ILE A 152 -14.88 9.39 -11.87
CA ILE A 152 -14.42 9.35 -13.26
C ILE A 152 -15.46 9.98 -14.20
N GLU A 153 -16.75 9.78 -13.93
CA GLU A 153 -17.83 10.34 -14.75
C GLU A 153 -17.83 11.88 -14.78
N ASN A 154 -17.39 12.50 -13.69
CA ASN A 154 -17.29 13.96 -13.61
C ASN A 154 -16.04 14.52 -14.28
N SER A 155 -14.99 13.71 -14.47
CA SER A 155 -13.77 14.16 -15.13
C SER A 155 -13.91 14.15 -16.66
N ASP A 156 -14.73 13.27 -17.22
CA ASP A 156 -14.98 13.16 -18.65
C ASP A 156 -16.00 14.19 -19.17
N ALA A 157 -16.72 14.85 -18.28
CA ALA A 157 -17.73 15.87 -18.62
C ALA A 157 -17.16 17.28 -18.78
N ARG A 158 -15.84 17.45 -18.75
CA ARG A 158 -15.18 18.76 -18.84
C ARG A 158 -14.54 18.99 -20.20
#